data_4ddea9c883604866f7ac3e1662ac3a73
#
_entry.id   4ddea9c883604866f7ac3e1662ac3a73
#
_cell.length_a   1.000
_cell.length_b   1.000
_cell.length_c   1.000
_cell.angle_alpha   90.00
_cell.angle_beta   90.00
_cell.angle_gamma   90.00
#
_symmetry.space_group_name_H-M   'P 1'
#
loop_
_entity.id
_entity.type
_entity.pdbx_description
1 polymer ?
#
loop_
_entity_poly.entity_id
_entity_poly.type
_entity_poly.pdbx_seq_one_letter_code
_entity_poly.pdbx_strand_id
1 'polypeptide(L)'
;HRQDPKASPSQSFSASVNYASTSYDKNNLTSRYDPETYTQSTRTSSVSYSKTFENIGLTLSGTFNLSQSLRDSMVSVTLPTLNISLARLYPFKRKQRVGKERWYEKISLQYSGNFYNSITCKEDYFLKSNFVKDWQNGLKHTLSSSASFMLFKYISVTPSLSFNDRMFFSRVDQHWDADNYEVKKDTVMGFYNVYDFNASVSLSTKLYGFYIPFRKWFGDKVDRFRHVMTPSISFNYHPDFSDPMWAKRYGGFYGTYDKMVTMRDEAGNIVPKLDENGLPIYEVVHYSRFKEAPGRGAAATLGFSLGNNLEMKLRNDKDTTGKEPYKVYSIIDNLSISGGYNFIADSMNWQNFSVNLRIKIPKVNYTINLSGQFDPYMYTTTASGSHVRCNELYWNHGRFPHFLGTSTSFSYTFNNDVVKKWFNRDKGAKNKDPEQEEEVVAEPTID
;
A
#
# COMPACT_ATOMS: atom_id res chain seq x y z
N HIS A 1 -4.51 -7.49 -28.72
CA HIS A 1 -3.27 -8.20 -29.08
C HIS A 1 -2.35 -8.28 -27.88
N ARG A 2 -1.77 -9.44 -27.63
CA ARG A 2 -0.79 -9.68 -26.57
C ARG A 2 0.38 -10.47 -27.16
N GLN A 3 1.59 -10.01 -26.91
CA GLN A 3 2.79 -10.73 -27.32
C GLN A 3 2.95 -12.02 -26.49
N ASP A 4 3.37 -13.12 -27.15
CA ASP A 4 3.71 -14.35 -26.45
C ASP A 4 4.97 -14.11 -25.58
N PRO A 5 4.92 -14.37 -24.25
CA PRO A 5 6.06 -14.21 -23.37
C PRO A 5 7.29 -15.04 -23.79
N LYS A 6 7.09 -16.14 -24.50
CA LYS A 6 8.16 -17.01 -24.98
C LYS A 6 8.93 -16.40 -26.17
N ALA A 7 8.30 -15.49 -26.93
CA ALA A 7 8.94 -14.87 -28.10
C ALA A 7 10.06 -13.90 -27.71
N SER A 8 9.93 -13.18 -26.59
CA SER A 8 10.96 -12.29 -26.07
C SER A 8 10.76 -12.09 -24.56
N PRO A 9 11.52 -12.79 -23.71
CA PRO A 9 11.35 -12.70 -22.24
C PRO A 9 11.60 -11.31 -21.67
N SER A 10 12.47 -10.52 -22.33
CA SER A 10 12.85 -9.17 -21.88
C SER A 10 11.90 -8.07 -22.34
N GLN A 11 10.90 -8.39 -23.14
CA GLN A 11 9.96 -7.42 -23.70
C GLN A 11 8.54 -7.94 -23.57
N SER A 12 7.60 -7.03 -23.32
CA SER A 12 6.18 -7.33 -23.38
C SER A 12 5.42 -6.22 -24.07
N PHE A 13 4.51 -6.60 -24.94
CA PHE A 13 3.59 -5.70 -25.60
C PHE A 13 2.17 -6.21 -25.45
N SER A 14 1.26 -5.32 -25.06
CA SER A 14 -0.16 -5.62 -25.10
C SER A 14 -0.95 -4.41 -25.59
N ALA A 15 -1.96 -4.65 -26.38
CA ALA A 15 -2.86 -3.62 -26.88
C ALA A 15 -4.30 -4.14 -26.87
N SER A 16 -5.19 -3.34 -26.29
CA SER A 16 -6.63 -3.54 -26.33
C SER A 16 -7.26 -2.20 -26.66
N VAL A 17 -7.93 -2.08 -27.79
CA VAL A 17 -8.56 -0.85 -28.22
C VAL A 17 -10.05 -1.08 -28.37
N ASN A 18 -10.82 -0.33 -27.60
CA ASN A 18 -12.28 -0.29 -27.64
C ASN A 18 -12.73 1.18 -27.57
N TYR A 19 -13.00 1.76 -28.73
CA TYR A 19 -13.40 3.14 -28.88
C TYR A 19 -14.59 3.28 -29.82
N ALA A 20 -15.59 4.03 -29.42
CA ALA A 20 -16.63 4.52 -30.30
C ALA A 20 -17.08 5.89 -29.81
N SER A 21 -17.39 6.83 -30.72
CA SER A 21 -17.88 8.14 -30.30
C SER A 21 -19.27 8.04 -29.67
N THR A 22 -19.51 8.88 -28.67
CA THR A 22 -20.83 8.94 -27.99
C THR A 22 -21.95 9.26 -29.00
N SER A 23 -21.67 10.05 -30.03
CA SER A 23 -22.62 10.37 -31.12
C SER A 23 -22.95 9.10 -31.95
N TYR A 24 -21.96 8.27 -32.23
CA TYR A 24 -22.18 7.01 -32.95
C TYR A 24 -23.13 6.09 -32.19
N ASP A 25 -22.90 5.90 -30.91
CA ASP A 25 -23.73 5.03 -30.08
C ASP A 25 -25.17 5.57 -29.92
N LYS A 26 -25.33 6.89 -29.78
CA LYS A 26 -26.64 7.50 -29.69
C LYS A 26 -27.45 7.43 -30.98
N ASN A 27 -26.81 7.47 -32.14
CA ASN A 27 -27.44 7.53 -33.44
C ASN A 27 -27.52 6.15 -34.12
N ASN A 28 -26.81 5.13 -33.64
CA ASN A 28 -26.83 3.79 -34.20
C ASN A 28 -27.91 2.95 -33.54
N LEU A 29 -28.90 2.55 -34.35
CA LEU A 29 -30.00 1.70 -33.92
C LEU A 29 -29.52 0.33 -33.38
N THR A 30 -28.49 -0.25 -33.99
CA THR A 30 -27.93 -1.54 -33.56
C THR A 30 -27.38 -1.45 -32.13
N SER A 31 -26.68 -0.39 -31.80
CA SER A 31 -26.15 -0.15 -30.45
C SER A 31 -27.25 0.07 -29.41
N ARG A 32 -28.40 0.61 -29.80
CA ARG A 32 -29.56 0.82 -28.92
C ARG A 32 -30.29 -0.47 -28.56
N TYR A 33 -30.29 -1.44 -29.46
CA TYR A 33 -31.00 -2.72 -29.27
C TYR A 33 -30.07 -3.84 -28.78
N ASP A 34 -28.76 -3.59 -28.71
CA ASP A 34 -27.80 -4.52 -28.14
C ASP A 34 -27.71 -4.31 -26.61
N PRO A 35 -28.19 -5.26 -25.80
CA PRO A 35 -28.17 -5.14 -24.33
C PRO A 35 -26.76 -4.96 -23.76
N GLU A 36 -25.74 -5.55 -24.38
CA GLU A 36 -24.36 -5.47 -23.94
C GLU A 36 -23.80 -4.06 -24.14
N THR A 37 -24.02 -3.47 -25.28
CA THR A 37 -23.63 -2.08 -25.58
C THR A 37 -24.42 -1.06 -24.78
N TYR A 38 -25.73 -1.28 -24.61
CA TYR A 38 -26.62 -0.38 -23.87
C TYR A 38 -26.30 -0.34 -22.35
N THR A 39 -25.89 -1.46 -21.78
CA THR A 39 -25.54 -1.54 -20.36
C THR A 39 -24.12 -1.09 -20.07
N GLN A 40 -23.28 -0.97 -21.09
CA GLN A 40 -21.89 -0.55 -20.95
C GLN A 40 -21.81 0.94 -20.58
N SER A 41 -21.39 1.26 -19.37
CA SER A 41 -21.24 2.64 -18.89
C SER A 41 -19.87 3.25 -19.23
N THR A 42 -18.86 2.40 -19.44
CA THR A 42 -17.48 2.84 -19.71
C THR A 42 -16.82 1.97 -20.76
N ARG A 43 -16.02 2.57 -21.60
CA ARG A 43 -15.11 1.89 -22.54
C ARG A 43 -13.67 2.22 -22.21
N THR A 44 -12.82 1.23 -22.28
CA THR A 44 -11.39 1.40 -21.97
C THR A 44 -10.55 0.87 -23.13
N SER A 45 -9.54 1.67 -23.49
CA SER A 45 -8.49 1.27 -24.40
C SER A 45 -7.15 1.39 -23.70
N SER A 46 -6.30 0.41 -23.88
CA SER A 46 -4.96 0.45 -23.29
C SER A 46 -3.94 -0.13 -24.26
N VAL A 47 -2.80 0.52 -24.33
CA VAL A 47 -1.61 0.02 -25.02
C VAL A 47 -0.47 0.08 -24.02
N SER A 48 0.24 -1.00 -23.84
CA SER A 48 1.39 -1.07 -22.95
C SER A 48 2.57 -1.74 -23.63
N TYR A 49 3.75 -1.18 -23.41
CA TYR A 49 5.02 -1.75 -23.81
C TYR A 49 5.99 -1.69 -22.63
N SER A 50 6.69 -2.78 -22.37
CA SER A 50 7.71 -2.82 -21.34
C SER A 50 8.95 -3.54 -21.87
N LYS A 51 10.13 -3.02 -21.50
CA LYS A 51 11.42 -3.61 -21.82
C LYS A 51 12.32 -3.63 -20.60
N THR A 52 12.86 -4.80 -20.31
CA THR A 52 13.82 -5.02 -19.23
C THR A 52 15.21 -5.22 -19.80
N PHE A 53 16.17 -4.45 -19.32
CA PHE A 53 17.60 -4.56 -19.61
C PHE A 53 18.27 -5.30 -18.46
N GLU A 54 18.37 -6.61 -18.58
CA GLU A 54 18.83 -7.50 -17.50
C GLU A 54 20.24 -7.16 -17.02
N ASN A 55 21.14 -6.75 -17.94
CA ASN A 55 22.54 -6.43 -17.62
C ASN A 55 22.71 -5.32 -16.60
N ILE A 56 21.78 -4.36 -16.56
CA ILE A 56 21.82 -3.19 -15.64
C ILE A 56 20.62 -3.18 -14.70
N GLY A 57 19.72 -4.16 -14.78
CA GLY A 57 18.52 -4.23 -13.96
C GLY A 57 17.54 -3.06 -14.19
N LEU A 58 17.51 -2.50 -15.41
CA LEU A 58 16.65 -1.39 -15.77
C LEU A 58 15.41 -1.88 -16.51
N THR A 59 14.24 -1.51 -16.03
CA THR A 59 12.97 -1.73 -16.73
C THR A 59 12.38 -0.39 -17.12
N LEU A 60 12.07 -0.26 -18.41
CA LEU A 60 11.33 0.86 -18.97
C LEU A 60 9.97 0.37 -19.41
N SER A 61 8.91 1.05 -19.00
CA SER A 61 7.56 0.78 -19.48
C SER A 61 6.83 2.04 -19.87
N GLY A 62 6.09 1.95 -20.97
CA GLY A 62 5.22 3.00 -21.47
C GLY A 62 3.80 2.48 -21.56
N THR A 63 2.84 3.27 -21.04
CA THR A 63 1.43 2.94 -21.15
C THR A 63 0.64 4.10 -21.73
N PHE A 64 -0.32 3.76 -22.54
CA PHE A 64 -1.39 4.64 -23.00
C PHE A 64 -2.71 4.07 -22.47
N ASN A 65 -3.49 4.89 -21.81
CA ASN A 65 -4.83 4.52 -21.37
C ASN A 65 -5.83 5.59 -21.80
N LEU A 66 -6.94 5.14 -22.34
CA LEU A 66 -8.10 5.95 -22.67
C LEU A 66 -9.32 5.30 -22.00
N SER A 67 -10.02 6.06 -21.20
CA SER A 67 -11.28 5.66 -20.58
C SER A 67 -12.36 6.65 -20.98
N GLN A 68 -13.42 6.15 -21.55
CA GLN A 68 -14.56 6.92 -22.03
C GLN A 68 -15.79 6.59 -21.18
N SER A 69 -16.38 7.60 -20.54
CA SER A 69 -17.67 7.49 -19.88
C SER A 69 -18.78 7.81 -20.88
N LEU A 70 -19.58 6.84 -21.23
CA LEU A 70 -20.68 7.00 -22.19
C LEU A 70 -21.84 7.80 -21.59
N ARG A 71 -21.99 7.77 -20.27
CA ARG A 71 -23.06 8.45 -19.55
C ARG A 71 -22.90 9.97 -19.58
N ASP A 72 -21.70 10.44 -19.31
CA ASP A 72 -21.40 11.86 -19.13
C ASP A 72 -20.67 12.47 -20.34
N SER A 73 -20.42 11.65 -21.37
CA SER A 73 -19.60 12.02 -22.54
C SER A 73 -18.22 12.57 -22.15
N MET A 74 -17.65 12.00 -21.08
CA MET A 74 -16.32 12.37 -20.57
C MET A 74 -15.27 11.40 -21.06
N VAL A 75 -14.12 11.91 -21.43
CA VAL A 75 -12.95 11.14 -21.83
C VAL A 75 -11.81 11.44 -20.87
N SER A 76 -11.23 10.39 -20.32
CA SER A 76 -10.01 10.46 -19.53
C SER A 76 -8.89 9.78 -20.29
N VAL A 77 -7.87 10.52 -20.63
CA VAL A 77 -6.72 10.04 -21.39
C VAL A 77 -5.46 10.22 -20.56
N THR A 78 -4.64 9.18 -20.54
CA THR A 78 -3.30 9.22 -19.95
C THR A 78 -2.31 8.81 -21.04
N LEU A 79 -1.49 9.77 -21.49
CA LEU A 79 -0.58 9.57 -22.64
C LEU A 79 0.61 10.53 -22.60
N PRO A 80 1.82 10.03 -22.58
CA PRO A 80 2.21 8.71 -22.10
C PRO A 80 2.31 8.65 -20.58
N THR A 81 2.17 7.48 -20.00
CA THR A 81 2.75 7.20 -18.70
C THR A 81 4.05 6.43 -18.93
N LEU A 82 5.17 7.01 -18.58
CA LEU A 82 6.48 6.35 -18.68
C LEU A 82 6.96 5.99 -17.28
N ASN A 83 7.28 4.74 -17.08
CA ASN A 83 7.87 4.27 -15.84
C ASN A 83 9.29 3.78 -16.10
N ILE A 84 10.19 4.23 -15.25
CA ILE A 84 11.59 3.82 -15.20
C ILE A 84 11.80 3.16 -13.86
N SER A 85 12.20 1.92 -13.83
CA SER A 85 12.51 1.20 -12.60
C SER A 85 13.90 0.60 -12.70
N LEU A 86 14.76 1.01 -11.78
CA LEU A 86 16.09 0.45 -11.63
C LEU A 86 16.06 -0.53 -10.46
N ALA A 87 16.43 -1.78 -10.72
CA ALA A 87 16.53 -2.80 -9.70
C ALA A 87 17.55 -2.39 -8.63
N ARG A 88 17.47 -3.03 -7.47
CA ARG A 88 18.35 -2.74 -6.35
C ARG A 88 19.82 -2.87 -6.75
N LEU A 89 20.55 -1.77 -6.65
CA LEU A 89 21.98 -1.69 -6.87
C LEU A 89 22.73 -1.63 -5.56
N TYR A 90 23.93 -2.17 -5.55
CA TYR A 90 24.90 -2.06 -4.45
C TYR A 90 26.14 -1.30 -4.93
N PRO A 91 26.10 0.04 -4.95
CA PRO A 91 27.14 0.84 -5.62
C PRO A 91 28.52 0.71 -4.96
N PHE A 92 28.56 0.38 -3.68
CA PHE A 92 29.80 0.25 -2.91
C PHE A 92 30.31 -1.20 -2.81
N LYS A 93 29.63 -2.14 -3.48
CA LYS A 93 30.03 -3.56 -3.45
C LYS A 93 31.28 -3.78 -4.30
N ARG A 94 32.29 -4.40 -3.71
CA ARG A 94 33.54 -4.74 -4.41
C ARG A 94 33.29 -5.77 -5.51
N LYS A 95 33.91 -5.58 -6.68
CA LYS A 95 33.84 -6.53 -7.81
C LYS A 95 34.46 -7.88 -7.47
N GLN A 96 35.62 -7.84 -6.78
CA GLN A 96 36.29 -9.05 -6.28
C GLN A 96 36.20 -9.08 -4.76
N ARG A 97 35.55 -10.10 -4.24
CA ARG A 97 35.27 -10.22 -2.81
C ARG A 97 36.40 -11.00 -2.13
N VAL A 98 37.15 -10.30 -1.29
CA VAL A 98 38.14 -10.90 -0.41
C VAL A 98 37.76 -10.61 1.05
N GLY A 99 37.49 -11.66 1.83
CA GLY A 99 37.10 -11.55 3.23
C GLY A 99 35.62 -11.21 3.46
N LYS A 100 35.30 -10.77 4.69
CA LYS A 100 33.93 -10.45 5.10
C LYS A 100 33.42 -9.17 4.43
N GLU A 101 32.13 -9.11 4.14
CA GLU A 101 31.45 -7.95 3.62
C GLU A 101 31.48 -6.79 4.62
N ARG A 102 31.86 -5.60 4.17
CA ARG A 102 31.90 -4.40 5.00
C ARG A 102 30.51 -3.78 5.07
N TRP A 103 30.22 -2.99 6.11
CA TRP A 103 28.88 -2.40 6.34
C TRP A 103 28.41 -1.54 5.17
N TYR A 104 29.28 -0.77 4.53
CA TYR A 104 28.93 0.09 3.39
C TYR A 104 28.66 -0.69 2.11
N GLU A 105 29.19 -1.91 1.95
CA GLU A 105 28.92 -2.77 0.80
C GLU A 105 27.47 -3.27 0.77
N LYS A 106 26.81 -3.21 1.93
CA LYS A 106 25.40 -3.56 2.11
C LYS A 106 24.43 -2.43 1.83
N ILE A 107 24.94 -1.23 1.55
CA ILE A 107 24.12 -0.08 1.14
C ILE A 107 23.57 -0.36 -0.25
N SER A 108 22.27 -0.44 -0.35
CA SER A 108 21.55 -0.59 -1.59
C SER A 108 20.84 0.70 -1.98
N LEU A 109 20.81 0.96 -3.28
CA LEU A 109 20.05 2.05 -3.88
C LEU A 109 19.03 1.45 -4.84
N GLN A 110 17.83 1.99 -4.82
CA GLN A 110 16.77 1.69 -5.76
C GLN A 110 16.19 3.00 -6.26
N TYR A 111 15.96 3.08 -7.56
CA TYR A 111 15.38 4.26 -8.19
C TYR A 111 14.14 3.88 -8.98
N SER A 112 13.11 4.71 -8.87
CA SER A 112 11.96 4.66 -9.75
C SER A 112 11.60 6.08 -10.22
N GLY A 113 11.32 6.21 -11.51
CA GLY A 113 10.83 7.42 -12.15
C GLY A 113 9.46 7.14 -12.78
N ASN A 114 8.55 8.09 -12.64
CA ASN A 114 7.25 8.03 -13.29
C ASN A 114 6.96 9.39 -13.91
N PHE A 115 6.82 9.42 -15.22
CA PHE A 115 6.28 10.56 -15.94
C PHE A 115 4.85 10.24 -16.33
N TYR A 116 3.93 11.10 -15.98
CA TYR A 116 2.54 10.99 -16.38
C TYR A 116 2.05 12.29 -17.05
N ASN A 117 1.16 12.12 -17.98
CA ASN A 117 0.50 13.19 -18.67
C ASN A 117 -0.95 12.77 -18.90
N SER A 118 -1.89 13.50 -18.35
CA SER A 118 -3.30 13.11 -18.36
C SER A 118 -4.22 14.30 -18.52
N ILE A 119 -5.35 14.04 -19.17
CA ILE A 119 -6.48 14.98 -19.29
C ILE A 119 -7.80 14.23 -19.03
N THR A 120 -8.73 14.91 -18.39
CA THR A 120 -10.12 14.48 -18.28
C THR A 120 -11.01 15.63 -18.74
N CYS A 121 -11.71 15.45 -19.84
CA CYS A 121 -12.51 16.48 -20.48
C CYS A 121 -13.71 15.88 -21.21
N LYS A 122 -14.58 16.73 -21.74
CA LYS A 122 -15.63 16.30 -22.67
C LYS A 122 -15.02 15.82 -23.98
N GLU A 123 -15.64 14.82 -24.60
CA GLU A 123 -15.17 14.20 -25.85
C GLU A 123 -14.92 15.25 -26.96
N ASP A 124 -15.84 16.21 -27.12
CA ASP A 124 -15.74 17.25 -28.14
C ASP A 124 -14.57 18.22 -27.95
N TYR A 125 -14.08 18.33 -26.71
CA TYR A 125 -12.96 19.20 -26.33
C TYR A 125 -11.61 18.50 -26.43
N PHE A 126 -11.58 17.18 -26.34
CA PHE A 126 -10.35 16.40 -26.26
C PHE A 126 -9.35 16.70 -27.39
N LEU A 127 -9.82 16.68 -28.63
CA LEU A 127 -8.99 16.98 -29.82
C LEU A 127 -8.60 18.45 -29.96
N LYS A 128 -9.29 19.35 -29.24
CA LYS A 128 -9.02 20.79 -29.24
C LYS A 128 -8.19 21.22 -28.04
N SER A 129 -7.92 20.32 -27.10
CA SER A 129 -7.19 20.61 -25.88
C SER A 129 -5.74 21.00 -26.13
N ASN A 130 -5.24 21.96 -25.36
CA ASN A 130 -3.85 22.37 -25.40
C ASN A 130 -3.04 21.45 -24.49
N PHE A 131 -2.07 20.73 -25.06
CA PHE A 131 -1.25 19.73 -24.38
C PHE A 131 -0.44 20.27 -23.18
N VAL A 132 -0.16 21.56 -23.14
CA VAL A 132 0.60 22.20 -22.05
C VAL A 132 -0.32 22.78 -20.98
N LYS A 133 -1.42 23.43 -21.39
CA LYS A 133 -2.29 24.18 -20.47
C LYS A 133 -3.38 23.32 -19.84
N ASP A 134 -3.97 22.41 -20.63
CA ASP A 134 -5.15 21.65 -20.21
C ASP A 134 -4.80 20.29 -19.65
N TRP A 135 -3.60 19.78 -19.98
CA TRP A 135 -3.13 18.50 -19.53
C TRP A 135 -2.37 18.60 -18.20
N GLN A 136 -2.58 17.63 -17.35
CA GLN A 136 -1.88 17.51 -16.08
C GLN A 136 -0.59 16.72 -16.32
N ASN A 137 0.52 17.44 -16.32
CA ASN A 137 1.85 16.87 -16.51
C ASN A 137 2.57 16.75 -15.17
N GLY A 138 3.25 15.66 -14.95
CA GLY A 138 4.05 15.46 -13.75
C GLY A 138 5.16 14.46 -13.97
N LEU A 139 6.29 14.71 -13.31
CA LEU A 139 7.42 13.80 -13.25
C LEU A 139 7.74 13.53 -11.78
N LYS A 140 7.72 12.26 -11.40
CA LYS A 140 8.00 11.83 -10.04
C LYS A 140 9.25 10.95 -10.02
N HIS A 141 10.17 11.26 -9.13
CA HIS A 141 11.35 10.48 -8.85
C HIS A 141 11.31 9.97 -7.41
N THR A 142 11.60 8.70 -7.23
CA THR A 142 11.76 8.13 -5.90
C THR A 142 13.12 7.45 -5.83
N LEU A 143 13.93 7.91 -4.91
CA LEU A 143 15.23 7.31 -4.59
C LEU A 143 15.15 6.71 -3.19
N SER A 144 15.26 5.38 -3.11
CA SER A 144 15.28 4.67 -1.83
C SER A 144 16.66 4.09 -1.58
N SER A 145 17.19 4.37 -0.40
CA SER A 145 18.45 3.80 0.08
C SER A 145 18.17 2.97 1.33
N SER A 146 18.74 1.79 1.41
CA SER A 146 18.66 0.96 2.62
C SER A 146 19.93 0.15 2.81
N ALA A 147 20.25 -0.12 4.07
CA ALA A 147 21.32 -1.03 4.42
C ALA A 147 20.78 -2.06 5.42
N SER A 148 21.33 -3.26 5.42
CA SER A 148 20.98 -4.27 6.42
C SER A 148 22.26 -4.85 7.01
N PHE A 149 22.37 -4.82 8.34
CA PHE A 149 23.50 -5.38 9.05
C PHE A 149 23.08 -6.00 10.37
N MET A 150 23.87 -6.93 10.84
CA MET A 150 23.62 -7.63 12.11
C MET A 150 24.41 -6.96 13.24
N LEU A 151 23.68 -6.48 14.25
CA LEU A 151 24.26 -6.00 15.48
C LEU A 151 24.33 -7.17 16.46
N PHE A 152 25.49 -7.34 17.13
CA PHE A 152 25.77 -8.44 18.07
C PHE A 152 25.45 -9.85 17.52
N LYS A 153 25.41 -10.03 16.19
CA LYS A 153 25.06 -11.26 15.46
C LYS A 153 23.58 -11.70 15.55
N TYR A 154 22.77 -11.04 16.36
CA TYR A 154 21.39 -11.47 16.64
C TYR A 154 20.33 -10.44 16.23
N ILE A 155 20.66 -9.17 16.22
CA ILE A 155 19.72 -8.08 15.92
C ILE A 155 19.98 -7.58 14.51
N SER A 156 19.01 -7.72 13.65
CA SER A 156 19.02 -7.10 12.31
C SER A 156 18.66 -5.63 12.44
N VAL A 157 19.54 -4.76 11.96
CA VAL A 157 19.35 -3.30 11.90
C VAL A 157 19.24 -2.91 10.45
N THR A 158 18.14 -2.24 10.11
CA THR A 158 17.86 -1.83 8.74
C THR A 158 17.50 -0.34 8.71
N PRO A 159 18.50 0.57 8.60
CA PRO A 159 18.24 1.96 8.28
C PRO A 159 17.76 2.08 6.83
N SER A 160 16.84 2.98 6.58
CA SER A 160 16.39 3.34 5.25
C SER A 160 16.08 4.82 5.13
N LEU A 161 16.30 5.36 3.94
CA LEU A 161 15.98 6.73 3.56
C LEU A 161 15.23 6.66 2.23
N SER A 162 14.06 7.25 2.18
CA SER A 162 13.28 7.40 0.95
C SER A 162 13.16 8.89 0.64
N PHE A 163 13.61 9.28 -0.52
CA PHE A 163 13.49 10.63 -1.05
C PHE A 163 12.57 10.60 -2.26
N ASN A 164 11.55 11.44 -2.23
CA ASN A 164 10.60 11.62 -3.33
C ASN A 164 10.76 13.04 -3.87
N ASP A 165 10.84 13.16 -5.16
CA ASP A 165 10.90 14.43 -5.87
C ASP A 165 9.82 14.42 -6.96
N ARG A 166 9.01 15.48 -7.00
CA ARG A 166 7.90 15.66 -7.94
C ARG A 166 8.04 16.98 -8.64
N MET A 167 8.06 16.93 -9.94
CA MET A 167 8.17 18.11 -10.79
C MET A 167 6.83 18.38 -11.44
N PHE A 168 6.32 19.60 -11.29
CA PHE A 168 5.07 20.05 -11.85
C PHE A 168 5.29 21.26 -12.75
N PHE A 169 4.49 21.38 -13.79
CA PHE A 169 4.50 22.52 -14.71
C PHE A 169 3.43 23.58 -14.37
N SER A 170 2.68 23.34 -13.33
CA SER A 170 1.71 24.30 -12.80
C SER A 170 1.52 24.12 -11.31
N ARG A 171 1.07 25.19 -10.67
CA ARG A 171 0.53 25.19 -9.31
C ARG A 171 -0.84 25.81 -9.30
N VAL A 172 -1.65 25.54 -8.29
CA VAL A 172 -2.96 26.13 -8.10
C VAL A 172 -2.93 27.03 -6.86
N ASP A 173 -3.12 28.31 -7.05
CA ASP A 173 -3.34 29.25 -5.96
C ASP A 173 -4.85 29.42 -5.75
N GLN A 174 -5.28 29.49 -4.48
CA GLN A 174 -6.69 29.62 -4.12
C GLN A 174 -6.89 30.89 -3.31
N HIS A 175 -8.00 31.58 -3.57
CA HIS A 175 -8.45 32.75 -2.82
C HIS A 175 -9.96 32.70 -2.64
N TRP A 176 -10.45 33.33 -1.58
CA TRP A 176 -11.86 33.45 -1.30
C TRP A 176 -12.44 34.65 -2.05
N ASP A 177 -13.49 34.44 -2.82
CA ASP A 177 -14.29 35.49 -3.42
C ASP A 177 -15.49 35.78 -2.51
N ALA A 178 -15.47 36.94 -1.85
CA ALA A 178 -16.49 37.34 -0.90
C ALA A 178 -17.80 37.74 -1.58
N ASP A 179 -17.74 38.16 -2.85
CA ASP A 179 -18.94 38.62 -3.60
C ASP A 179 -19.80 37.43 -4.05
N ASN A 180 -19.15 36.33 -4.43
CA ASN A 180 -19.83 35.14 -4.93
C ASN A 180 -19.88 34.00 -3.89
N TYR A 181 -19.30 34.15 -2.70
CA TYR A 181 -19.18 33.12 -1.65
C TYR A 181 -18.57 31.81 -2.16
N GLU A 182 -17.54 31.91 -3.00
CA GLU A 182 -16.89 30.73 -3.59
C GLU A 182 -15.35 30.80 -3.52
N VAL A 183 -14.72 29.65 -3.68
CA VAL A 183 -13.27 29.56 -3.75
C VAL A 183 -12.84 29.65 -5.21
N LYS A 184 -12.16 30.71 -5.59
CA LYS A 184 -11.52 30.84 -6.90
C LYS A 184 -10.16 30.16 -6.92
N LYS A 185 -9.88 29.52 -8.04
CA LYS A 185 -8.63 28.75 -8.27
C LYS A 185 -7.92 29.31 -9.49
N ASP A 186 -6.72 29.81 -9.27
CA ASP A 186 -5.86 30.33 -10.33
C ASP A 186 -4.74 29.36 -10.62
N THR A 187 -4.61 28.93 -11.86
CA THR A 187 -3.53 28.07 -12.31
C THR A 187 -2.35 28.91 -12.77
N VAL A 188 -1.24 28.83 -12.04
CA VAL A 188 0.00 29.54 -12.36
C VAL A 188 0.96 28.56 -13.03
N MET A 189 1.28 28.82 -14.31
CA MET A 189 2.21 28.02 -15.07
C MET A 189 3.65 28.33 -14.65
N GLY A 190 4.49 27.31 -14.58
CA GLY A 190 5.88 27.41 -14.18
C GLY A 190 6.49 26.05 -13.92
N PHE A 191 7.78 26.00 -13.69
CA PHE A 191 8.45 24.77 -13.26
C PHE A 191 8.62 24.77 -11.75
N TYR A 192 8.01 23.80 -11.09
CA TYR A 192 7.97 23.65 -9.65
C TYR A 192 8.49 22.29 -9.25
N ASN A 193 9.34 22.28 -8.23
CA ASN A 193 9.88 21.08 -7.63
C ASN A 193 9.31 20.92 -6.21
N VAL A 194 8.70 19.79 -5.96
CA VAL A 194 8.05 19.42 -4.69
C VAL A 194 8.69 18.13 -4.17
N TYR A 195 9.43 18.23 -3.09
CA TYR A 195 10.17 17.09 -2.54
C TYR A 195 9.79 16.80 -1.11
N ASP A 196 9.97 15.54 -0.74
CA ASP A 196 9.88 15.06 0.63
C ASP A 196 10.88 13.95 0.88
N PHE A 197 11.16 13.70 2.14
CA PHE A 197 11.92 12.53 2.54
C PHE A 197 11.40 11.92 3.83
N ASN A 198 11.63 10.64 3.98
CA ASN A 198 11.32 9.87 5.16
C ASN A 198 12.54 9.04 5.54
N ALA A 199 13.01 9.18 6.78
CA ALA A 199 14.08 8.40 7.33
C ALA A 199 13.52 7.37 8.32
N SER A 200 13.97 6.13 8.23
CA SER A 200 13.55 5.09 9.18
C SER A 200 14.70 4.19 9.58
N VAL A 201 14.59 3.65 10.79
CA VAL A 201 15.48 2.61 11.29
C VAL A 201 14.63 1.49 11.88
N SER A 202 14.81 0.27 11.42
CA SER A 202 14.09 -0.88 11.92
C SER A 202 15.08 -1.87 12.58
N LEU A 203 14.69 -2.36 13.74
CA LEU A 203 15.42 -3.35 14.54
C LEU A 203 14.53 -4.59 14.65
N SER A 204 15.06 -5.75 14.35
CA SER A 204 14.33 -7.00 14.52
C SER A 204 15.25 -8.15 14.93
N THR A 205 14.69 -9.11 15.66
CA THR A 205 15.41 -10.33 16.03
C THR A 205 14.46 -11.53 16.02
N LYS A 206 15.01 -12.73 16.02
CA LYS A 206 14.23 -13.96 16.12
C LYS A 206 14.63 -14.72 17.37
N LEU A 207 13.65 -15.03 18.20
CA LEU A 207 13.80 -15.82 19.41
C LEU A 207 13.13 -17.18 19.18
N TYR A 208 13.83 -18.24 19.51
CA TYR A 208 13.35 -19.60 19.31
C TYR A 208 13.12 -20.27 20.66
N GLY A 209 11.90 -20.74 20.88
CA GLY A 209 11.52 -21.58 22.00
C GLY A 209 11.23 -23.00 21.54
N PHE A 210 11.76 -23.99 22.23
CA PHE A 210 11.47 -25.41 22.00
C PHE A 210 10.86 -26.00 23.25
N TYR A 211 9.65 -26.54 23.11
CA TYR A 211 8.89 -27.12 24.22
C TYR A 211 8.62 -28.59 23.94
N ILE A 212 8.95 -29.43 24.91
CA ILE A 212 8.60 -30.84 24.88
C ILE A 212 7.22 -30.97 25.52
N PRO A 213 6.19 -31.45 24.78
CA PRO A 213 4.86 -31.58 25.33
C PRO A 213 4.79 -32.65 26.43
N PHE A 214 3.83 -32.47 27.32
CA PHE A 214 3.54 -33.51 28.32
C PHE A 214 3.01 -34.77 27.59
N ARG A 215 3.77 -35.86 27.64
CA ARG A 215 3.42 -37.14 26.99
C ARG A 215 2.05 -37.66 27.39
N LYS A 216 1.61 -37.34 28.61
CA LYS A 216 0.32 -37.73 29.16
C LYS A 216 -0.88 -37.18 28.33
N TRP A 217 -0.71 -36.01 27.67
CA TRP A 217 -1.78 -35.34 26.91
C TRP A 217 -1.63 -35.57 25.40
N PHE A 218 -0.41 -35.61 24.90
CA PHE A 218 -0.14 -35.64 23.46
C PHE A 218 0.39 -36.99 22.96
N GLY A 219 0.66 -37.95 23.89
CA GLY A 219 1.26 -39.23 23.57
C GLY A 219 2.67 -39.06 22.99
N ASP A 220 3.18 -40.16 22.37
CA ASP A 220 4.54 -40.17 21.77
C ASP A 220 4.54 -39.66 20.30
N LYS A 221 3.40 -39.22 19.80
CA LYS A 221 3.28 -38.70 18.40
C LYS A 221 3.86 -37.31 18.24
N VAL A 222 3.79 -36.46 19.26
CA VAL A 222 4.30 -35.10 19.23
C VAL A 222 5.71 -35.10 19.78
N ASP A 223 6.70 -34.82 18.92
CA ASP A 223 8.11 -34.76 19.33
C ASP A 223 8.36 -33.44 20.12
N ARG A 224 8.03 -32.33 19.53
CA ARG A 224 8.22 -31.00 20.15
C ARG A 224 7.37 -29.90 19.50
N PHE A 225 7.18 -28.80 20.22
CA PHE A 225 6.71 -27.53 19.68
C PHE A 225 7.90 -26.60 19.46
N ARG A 226 7.87 -25.89 18.32
CA ARG A 226 8.78 -24.80 18.01
C ARG A 226 7.99 -23.50 18.02
N HIS A 227 8.31 -22.60 18.93
CA HIS A 227 7.77 -21.25 18.95
C HIS A 227 8.84 -20.29 18.42
N VAL A 228 8.50 -19.53 17.39
CA VAL A 228 9.37 -18.49 16.86
C VAL A 228 8.73 -17.16 17.15
N MET A 229 9.38 -16.35 17.97
CA MET A 229 8.97 -15.02 18.31
C MET A 229 9.85 -13.99 17.60
N THR A 230 9.26 -13.07 16.87
CA THR A 230 9.95 -12.06 16.09
C THR A 230 9.54 -10.66 16.57
N PRO A 231 10.18 -10.14 17.63
CA PRO A 231 10.00 -8.74 18.02
C PRO A 231 10.67 -7.83 17.00
N SER A 232 10.01 -6.72 16.70
CA SER A 232 10.56 -5.65 15.87
C SER A 232 10.17 -4.28 16.42
N ILE A 233 11.09 -3.34 16.30
CA ILE A 233 10.90 -1.94 16.66
C ILE A 233 11.35 -1.13 15.45
N SER A 234 10.56 -0.13 15.07
CA SER A 234 10.90 0.78 13.99
C SER A 234 10.71 2.23 14.43
N PHE A 235 11.64 3.06 14.08
CA PHE A 235 11.53 4.50 14.24
C PHE A 235 11.47 5.13 12.86
N ASN A 236 10.42 5.97 12.63
CA ASN A 236 10.22 6.68 11.37
C ASN A 236 10.16 8.17 11.68
N TYR A 237 10.87 8.95 10.88
CA TYR A 237 10.90 10.40 10.99
C TYR A 237 10.54 11.04 9.64
N HIS A 238 9.58 11.95 9.68
CA HIS A 238 9.13 12.76 8.53
C HIS A 238 9.01 14.21 9.00
N PRO A 239 9.73 15.18 8.39
CA PRO A 239 9.60 16.60 8.71
C PRO A 239 8.24 17.16 8.32
N ASP A 240 7.87 18.29 8.89
CA ASP A 240 6.71 19.05 8.43
C ASP A 240 7.04 19.84 7.15
N PHE A 241 6.61 19.30 6.02
CA PHE A 241 6.77 19.97 4.73
C PHE A 241 5.72 21.07 4.47
N SER A 242 4.78 21.31 5.39
CA SER A 242 3.88 22.47 5.31
C SER A 242 4.56 23.77 5.76
N ASP A 243 5.70 23.69 6.46
CA ASP A 243 6.47 24.86 6.83
C ASP A 243 6.99 25.58 5.57
N PRO A 244 6.80 26.91 5.46
CA PRO A 244 7.26 27.73 4.33
C PRO A 244 8.78 27.69 4.10
N MET A 245 9.59 27.25 5.09
CA MET A 245 11.03 27.06 4.90
C MET A 245 11.34 26.06 3.78
N TRP A 246 10.49 25.05 3.61
CA TRP A 246 10.55 24.14 2.48
C TRP A 246 10.00 24.85 1.25
N ALA A 247 10.74 24.83 0.15
CA ALA A 247 10.38 25.52 -1.08
C ALA A 247 10.13 27.05 -0.93
N LYS A 248 10.95 27.73 -0.13
CA LYS A 248 10.89 29.18 0.13
C LYS A 248 10.76 30.01 -1.15
N ARG A 249 11.41 29.58 -2.23
CA ARG A 249 11.35 30.23 -3.56
C ARG A 249 9.91 30.31 -4.12
N TYR A 250 9.05 29.37 -3.76
CA TYR A 250 7.67 29.27 -4.29
C TYR A 250 6.62 29.69 -3.26
N GLY A 251 7.02 30.17 -2.09
CA GLY A 251 6.11 30.49 -0.98
C GLY A 251 5.59 29.27 -0.24
N GLY A 252 6.31 28.14 -0.31
CA GLY A 252 5.94 26.86 0.31
C GLY A 252 5.11 25.95 -0.60
N PHE A 253 4.92 24.71 -0.17
CA PHE A 253 4.09 23.74 -0.88
C PHE A 253 2.59 23.93 -0.59
N TYR A 254 2.27 24.65 0.48
CA TYR A 254 0.92 24.95 0.92
C TYR A 254 0.65 26.45 0.86
N GLY A 255 -0.60 26.81 0.69
CA GLY A 255 -1.09 28.17 0.78
C GLY A 255 -2.20 28.27 1.85
N THR A 256 -2.52 29.50 2.22
CA THR A 256 -3.63 29.80 3.10
C THR A 256 -4.49 30.91 2.48
N TYR A 257 -5.76 30.92 2.79
CA TYR A 257 -6.66 32.05 2.54
C TYR A 257 -7.69 32.15 3.67
N ASP A 258 -8.16 33.35 3.91
CA ASP A 258 -9.20 33.62 4.90
C ASP A 258 -10.56 33.42 4.23
N LYS A 259 -11.28 32.39 4.67
CA LYS A 259 -12.63 32.08 4.19
C LYS A 259 -13.64 32.63 5.15
N MET A 260 -14.60 33.41 4.62
CA MET A 260 -15.75 33.89 5.37
C MET A 260 -16.64 32.72 5.75
N VAL A 261 -16.94 32.58 7.04
CA VAL A 261 -17.88 31.56 7.52
C VAL A 261 -19.28 32.01 7.12
N THR A 262 -19.98 31.15 6.38
CA THR A 262 -21.32 31.44 5.87
C THR A 262 -22.38 30.58 6.56
N MET A 263 -23.60 31.10 6.63
CA MET A 263 -24.77 30.36 7.09
C MET A 263 -25.93 30.58 6.07
N ARG A 264 -27.00 29.83 6.21
CA ARG A 264 -28.22 30.10 5.41
C ARG A 264 -29.21 30.82 6.26
N ASP A 265 -29.82 31.86 5.68
CA ASP A 265 -30.95 32.59 6.29
C ASP A 265 -32.27 31.79 6.17
N GLU A 266 -33.34 32.30 6.75
CA GLU A 266 -34.66 31.66 6.70
C GLU A 266 -35.22 31.51 5.26
N ALA A 267 -34.76 32.34 4.34
CA ALA A 267 -35.12 32.29 2.92
C ALA A 267 -34.20 31.31 2.11
N GLY A 268 -33.18 30.71 2.75
CA GLY A 268 -32.23 29.77 2.12
C GLY A 268 -31.04 30.44 1.46
N ASN A 269 -30.88 31.77 1.52
CA ASN A 269 -29.74 32.49 0.94
C ASN A 269 -28.48 32.28 1.79
N ILE A 270 -27.33 32.29 1.12
CA ILE A 270 -26.04 32.25 1.80
C ILE A 270 -25.71 33.63 2.32
N VAL A 271 -25.53 33.77 3.63
CA VAL A 271 -25.17 35.00 4.32
C VAL A 271 -23.96 34.80 5.22
N PRO A 272 -23.16 35.84 5.47
CA PRO A 272 -22.05 35.76 6.40
C PRO A 272 -22.54 35.49 7.83
N LYS A 273 -21.82 34.61 8.53
CA LYS A 273 -21.99 34.44 9.98
C LYS A 273 -21.29 35.61 10.68
N LEU A 274 -22.01 36.33 11.51
CA LEU A 274 -21.51 37.48 12.23
C LEU A 274 -21.08 37.09 13.65
N ASP A 275 -20.09 37.76 14.19
CA ASP A 275 -19.69 37.68 15.60
C ASP A 275 -20.63 38.52 16.50
N GLU A 276 -20.34 38.60 17.79
CA GLU A 276 -21.11 39.38 18.77
C GLU A 276 -21.09 40.89 18.51
N ASN A 277 -20.15 41.38 17.70
CA ASN A 277 -20.02 42.78 17.28
C ASN A 277 -20.62 43.09 15.91
N GLY A 278 -21.23 42.08 15.25
CA GLY A 278 -21.83 42.22 13.93
C GLY A 278 -20.81 42.15 12.79
N LEU A 279 -19.56 41.68 13.03
CA LEU A 279 -18.54 41.53 12.00
C LEU A 279 -18.53 40.11 11.44
N PRO A 280 -18.22 39.92 10.15
CA PRO A 280 -18.08 38.58 9.57
C PRO A 280 -16.97 37.76 10.22
N ILE A 281 -17.24 36.50 10.52
CA ILE A 281 -16.27 35.56 11.06
C ILE A 281 -15.48 34.97 9.91
N TYR A 282 -14.15 34.94 10.02
CA TYR A 282 -13.25 34.31 9.07
C TYR A 282 -12.53 33.09 9.68
N GLU A 283 -12.35 32.06 8.87
CA GLU A 283 -11.54 30.89 9.19
C GLU A 283 -10.35 30.79 8.23
N VAL A 284 -9.16 30.49 8.74
CA VAL A 284 -7.97 30.25 7.92
C VAL A 284 -8.05 28.85 7.31
N VAL A 285 -8.17 28.79 6.00
CA VAL A 285 -8.20 27.54 5.26
C VAL A 285 -6.82 27.29 4.68
N HIS A 286 -6.28 26.12 4.97
CA HIS A 286 -5.03 25.65 4.39
C HIS A 286 -5.32 24.78 3.17
N TYR A 287 -4.59 24.96 2.09
CA TYR A 287 -4.73 24.15 0.89
C TYR A 287 -3.38 23.77 0.32
N SER A 288 -3.33 22.69 -0.43
CA SER A 288 -2.16 22.31 -1.20
C SER A 288 -2.11 23.07 -2.52
N ARG A 289 -0.95 23.64 -2.85
CA ARG A 289 -0.70 24.27 -4.16
C ARG A 289 -0.45 23.26 -5.27
N PHE A 290 -0.14 22.02 -4.91
CA PHE A 290 0.24 20.95 -5.83
C PHE A 290 -0.64 19.71 -5.62
N LYS A 291 -0.86 18.96 -6.68
CA LYS A 291 -1.71 17.77 -6.67
C LYS A 291 -1.20 16.68 -5.69
N GLU A 292 0.10 16.53 -5.59
CA GLU A 292 0.75 15.54 -4.73
C GLU A 292 1.74 16.22 -3.77
N ALA A 293 1.25 17.18 -2.98
CA ALA A 293 2.10 17.77 -1.95
C ALA A 293 2.41 16.74 -0.84
N PRO A 294 3.56 16.87 -0.16
CA PRO A 294 3.88 16.07 1.01
C PRO A 294 2.81 16.20 2.09
N GLY A 295 2.72 15.23 3.00
CA GLY A 295 1.83 15.34 4.17
C GLY A 295 2.16 16.55 5.03
N ARG A 296 1.13 17.16 5.65
CA ARG A 296 1.28 18.23 6.64
C ARG A 296 1.62 17.63 7.99
N GLY A 297 2.38 18.39 8.76
CA GLY A 297 2.80 18.02 10.10
C GLY A 297 4.03 17.09 10.11
N ALA A 298 4.90 17.34 11.07
CA ALA A 298 6.00 16.44 11.35
C ALA A 298 5.49 15.13 11.97
N ALA A 299 6.19 14.05 11.73
CA ALA A 299 5.93 12.78 12.41
C ALA A 299 7.25 12.15 12.86
N ALA A 300 7.31 11.77 14.14
CA ALA A 300 8.37 10.94 14.70
C ALA A 300 7.70 9.76 15.40
N THR A 301 7.59 8.65 14.72
CA THR A 301 6.82 7.51 15.21
C THR A 301 7.70 6.33 15.55
N LEU A 302 7.50 5.79 16.74
CA LEU A 302 8.03 4.50 17.15
C LEU A 302 6.96 3.44 16.93
N GLY A 303 7.19 2.55 15.99
CA GLY A 303 6.35 1.38 15.78
C GLY A 303 6.96 0.17 16.49
N PHE A 304 6.12 -0.69 17.05
CA PHE A 304 6.55 -1.99 17.58
C PHE A 304 5.62 -3.08 17.07
N SER A 305 6.20 -4.24 16.85
CA SER A 305 5.46 -5.42 16.44
C SER A 305 6.07 -6.67 17.05
N LEU A 306 5.21 -7.59 17.46
CA LEU A 306 5.58 -8.89 17.99
C LEU A 306 4.89 -9.96 17.16
N GLY A 307 5.65 -10.60 16.26
CA GLY A 307 5.19 -11.73 15.49
C GLY A 307 5.46 -13.03 16.22
N ASN A 308 4.51 -13.95 16.21
CA ASN A 308 4.62 -15.27 16.82
C ASN A 308 4.19 -16.33 15.81
N ASN A 309 5.00 -17.37 15.67
CA ASN A 309 4.69 -18.56 14.90
C ASN A 309 4.83 -19.78 15.81
N LEU A 310 3.86 -20.68 15.78
CA LEU A 310 3.86 -21.91 16.57
C LEU A 310 3.72 -23.12 15.66
N GLU A 311 4.73 -23.94 15.67
CA GLU A 311 4.80 -25.17 14.88
C GLU A 311 4.88 -26.39 15.79
N MET A 312 4.32 -27.50 15.30
CA MET A 312 4.35 -28.80 15.96
C MET A 312 5.06 -29.81 15.08
N LYS A 313 6.05 -30.48 15.63
CA LYS A 313 6.77 -31.56 14.98
C LYS A 313 6.15 -32.89 15.39
N LEU A 314 5.59 -33.61 14.42
CA LEU A 314 4.95 -34.90 14.60
C LEU A 314 5.82 -36.02 14.04
N ARG A 315 5.86 -37.17 14.75
CA ARG A 315 6.45 -38.38 14.23
C ARG A 315 5.64 -38.91 13.04
N ASN A 316 6.32 -39.26 11.97
CA ASN A 316 5.72 -39.80 10.76
C ASN A 316 5.69 -41.32 10.78
N ASP A 317 4.70 -41.90 11.41
CA ASP A 317 4.54 -43.36 11.52
C ASP A 317 4.32 -44.08 10.16
N LYS A 318 4.18 -43.33 9.07
CA LYS A 318 4.02 -43.87 7.71
C LYS A 318 5.34 -43.97 6.96
N ASP A 319 6.40 -43.38 7.48
CA ASP A 319 7.72 -43.50 6.87
C ASP A 319 8.41 -44.78 7.33
N THR A 320 8.40 -45.79 6.48
CA THR A 320 9.11 -47.04 6.68
C THR A 320 10.57 -46.99 6.23
N THR A 321 10.95 -45.91 5.53
CA THR A 321 12.28 -45.74 4.91
C THR A 321 13.25 -44.92 5.75
N GLY A 322 12.74 -44.24 6.79
CA GLY A 322 13.54 -43.34 7.64
C GLY A 322 14.02 -42.06 6.98
N LYS A 323 13.57 -41.78 5.77
CA LYS A 323 13.95 -40.55 5.06
C LYS A 323 13.24 -39.30 5.62
N GLU A 324 11.99 -39.45 6.05
CA GLU A 324 11.20 -38.38 6.65
C GLU A 324 10.56 -38.80 7.98
N PRO A 325 11.34 -39.02 9.02
CA PRO A 325 10.86 -39.56 10.29
C PRO A 325 9.91 -38.60 11.02
N TYR A 326 9.86 -37.33 10.62
CA TYR A 326 9.02 -36.29 11.24
C TYR A 326 8.37 -35.41 10.20
N LYS A 327 7.16 -34.91 10.51
CA LYS A 327 6.46 -33.88 9.74
C LYS A 327 6.22 -32.67 10.63
N VAL A 328 6.44 -31.47 10.05
CA VAL A 328 6.21 -30.21 10.75
C VAL A 328 4.87 -29.63 10.31
N TYR A 329 4.04 -29.25 11.27
CA TYR A 329 2.75 -28.61 11.04
C TYR A 329 2.70 -27.25 11.75
N SER A 330 2.32 -26.21 11.04
CA SER A 330 2.05 -24.90 11.65
C SER A 330 0.69 -24.97 12.35
N ILE A 331 0.65 -24.67 13.65
CA ILE A 331 -0.57 -24.52 14.43
C ILE A 331 -1.05 -23.08 14.31
N ILE A 332 -0.16 -22.15 14.58
CA ILE A 332 -0.36 -20.72 14.39
C ILE A 332 0.68 -20.28 13.38
N ASP A 333 0.22 -19.98 12.17
CA ASP A 333 1.10 -19.56 11.10
C ASP A 333 1.66 -18.15 11.36
N ASN A 334 0.81 -17.27 11.89
CA ASN A 334 1.23 -15.95 12.37
C ASN A 334 0.22 -15.42 13.40
N LEU A 335 0.71 -14.99 14.55
CA LEU A 335 -0.01 -14.14 15.48
C LEU A 335 0.83 -12.89 15.69
N SER A 336 0.40 -11.76 15.14
CA SER A 336 1.11 -10.50 15.28
C SER A 336 0.31 -9.49 16.10
N ILE A 337 1.01 -8.82 16.99
CA ILE A 337 0.51 -7.69 17.77
C ILE A 337 1.37 -6.50 17.38
N SER A 338 0.75 -5.40 16.97
CA SER A 338 1.48 -4.18 16.58
C SER A 338 0.78 -2.93 17.10
N GLY A 339 1.58 -1.89 17.28
CA GLY A 339 1.14 -0.58 17.72
C GLY A 339 2.23 0.45 17.45
N GLY A 340 1.95 1.71 17.82
CA GLY A 340 2.92 2.78 17.63
C GLY A 340 2.66 3.96 18.55
N TYR A 341 3.69 4.79 18.65
CA TYR A 341 3.67 6.02 19.43
C TYR A 341 4.26 7.15 18.60
N ASN A 342 3.55 8.26 18.47
CA ASN A 342 4.02 9.47 17.81
C ASN A 342 4.52 10.47 18.84
N PHE A 343 5.81 10.77 18.83
CA PHE A 343 6.45 11.66 19.79
C PHE A 343 6.12 13.15 19.58
N ILE A 344 5.74 13.52 18.36
CA ILE A 344 5.54 14.93 17.96
C ILE A 344 4.05 15.33 18.06
N ALA A 345 3.14 14.37 18.09
CA ALA A 345 1.72 14.69 18.20
C ALA A 345 1.43 15.43 19.52
N ASP A 346 0.66 16.52 19.45
CA ASP A 346 0.26 17.32 20.61
C ASP A 346 -0.68 16.56 21.55
N SER A 347 -1.44 15.61 20.99
CA SER A 347 -2.37 14.76 21.73
C SER A 347 -2.56 13.44 21.02
N MET A 348 -3.08 12.43 21.71
CA MET A 348 -3.36 11.10 21.17
C MET A 348 -2.14 10.44 20.52
N ASN A 349 -1.01 10.47 21.21
CA ASN A 349 0.28 9.98 20.74
C ASN A 349 0.29 8.48 20.41
N TRP A 350 -0.51 7.67 21.12
CA TRP A 350 -0.61 6.25 20.86
C TRP A 350 -1.49 5.97 19.65
N GLN A 351 -1.01 5.13 18.75
CA GLN A 351 -1.79 4.60 17.64
C GLN A 351 -2.63 3.40 18.09
N ASN A 352 -3.65 3.08 17.32
CA ASN A 352 -4.44 1.88 17.57
C ASN A 352 -3.58 0.62 17.52
N PHE A 353 -3.87 -0.33 18.43
CA PHE A 353 -3.24 -1.65 18.40
C PHE A 353 -3.96 -2.55 17.43
N SER A 354 -3.18 -3.30 16.66
CA SER A 354 -3.70 -4.31 15.74
C SER A 354 -3.23 -5.69 16.17
N VAL A 355 -4.16 -6.62 16.21
CA VAL A 355 -3.88 -8.05 16.48
C VAL A 355 -4.32 -8.83 15.24
N ASN A 356 -3.39 -9.56 14.62
CA ASN A 356 -3.68 -10.37 13.45
C ASN A 356 -3.31 -11.82 13.73
N LEU A 357 -4.26 -12.72 13.56
CA LEU A 357 -4.09 -14.15 13.72
C LEU A 357 -4.34 -14.86 12.40
N ARG A 358 -3.37 -15.61 11.93
CA ARG A 358 -3.48 -16.48 10.78
C ARG A 358 -3.26 -17.93 11.20
N ILE A 359 -4.28 -18.74 10.97
CA ILE A 359 -4.26 -20.17 11.22
C ILE A 359 -4.33 -20.87 9.88
N LYS A 360 -3.39 -21.76 9.61
CA LYS A 360 -3.39 -22.61 8.44
C LYS A 360 -3.72 -24.04 8.88
N ILE A 361 -4.80 -24.61 8.37
CA ILE A 361 -5.17 -25.98 8.67
C ILE A 361 -4.45 -26.89 7.67
N PRO A 362 -3.44 -27.66 8.11
CA PRO A 362 -2.73 -28.59 7.25
C PRO A 362 -3.71 -29.65 6.75
N LYS A 363 -3.46 -30.28 5.61
CA LYS A 363 -4.29 -31.28 4.94
C LYS A 363 -5.52 -30.76 4.18
N VAL A 364 -6.08 -29.61 4.52
CA VAL A 364 -7.30 -29.09 3.91
C VAL A 364 -7.02 -27.85 3.05
N ASN A 365 -5.80 -27.31 3.09
CA ASN A 365 -5.40 -26.04 2.44
C ASN A 365 -6.35 -24.88 2.77
N TYR A 366 -6.84 -24.87 4.01
CA TYR A 366 -7.76 -23.86 4.51
C TYR A 366 -7.01 -22.88 5.41
N THR A 367 -7.15 -21.59 5.12
CA THR A 367 -6.53 -20.53 5.90
C THR A 367 -7.60 -19.61 6.47
N ILE A 368 -7.51 -19.34 7.75
CA ILE A 368 -8.36 -18.42 8.50
C ILE A 368 -7.50 -17.23 8.89
N ASN A 369 -7.94 -16.03 8.51
CA ASN A 369 -7.33 -14.79 8.97
C ASN A 369 -8.35 -14.05 9.84
N LEU A 370 -7.93 -13.72 11.05
CA LEU A 370 -8.68 -12.90 12.01
C LEU A 370 -7.86 -11.66 12.28
N SER A 371 -8.45 -10.49 12.19
CA SER A 371 -7.81 -9.24 12.61
C SER A 371 -8.72 -8.50 13.55
N GLY A 372 -8.14 -7.89 14.57
CA GLY A 372 -8.82 -7.05 15.54
C GLY A 372 -8.07 -5.73 15.71
N GLN A 373 -8.82 -4.66 15.90
CA GLN A 373 -8.27 -3.35 16.22
C GLN A 373 -8.76 -2.88 17.55
N PHE A 374 -7.88 -2.23 18.31
CA PHE A 374 -8.12 -1.77 19.66
C PHE A 374 -7.67 -0.32 19.80
N ASP A 375 -8.54 0.55 20.29
CA ASP A 375 -8.23 1.93 20.61
C ASP A 375 -7.75 2.05 22.04
N PRO A 376 -6.54 2.60 22.27
CA PRO A 376 -6.05 2.83 23.63
C PRO A 376 -6.77 3.95 24.38
N TYR A 377 -7.49 4.84 23.68
CA TYR A 377 -8.10 6.03 24.24
C TYR A 377 -9.56 5.85 24.65
N MET A 378 -9.93 6.52 25.73
CA MET A 378 -11.30 6.55 26.20
C MET A 378 -12.18 7.46 25.34
N TYR A 379 -13.49 7.24 25.42
CA TYR A 379 -14.49 8.03 24.75
C TYR A 379 -15.32 8.78 25.79
N THR A 380 -15.60 10.05 25.51
CA THR A 380 -16.52 10.89 26.27
C THR A 380 -17.71 11.27 25.41
N THR A 381 -18.85 11.53 26.04
CA THR A 381 -20.07 11.95 25.33
C THR A 381 -20.12 13.47 25.34
N THR A 382 -20.21 14.08 24.16
CA THR A 382 -20.41 15.53 24.03
C THR A 382 -21.84 15.94 24.43
N ALA A 383 -22.05 17.22 24.66
CA ALA A 383 -23.39 17.78 24.95
C ALA A 383 -24.40 17.48 23.80
N SER A 384 -23.93 17.24 22.58
CA SER A 384 -24.75 16.82 21.44
C SER A 384 -25.06 15.32 21.39
N GLY A 385 -24.62 14.54 22.37
CA GLY A 385 -24.82 13.08 22.42
C GLY A 385 -23.82 12.27 21.59
N SER A 386 -22.88 12.91 20.91
CA SER A 386 -21.86 12.22 20.11
C SER A 386 -20.71 11.71 21.00
N HIS A 387 -20.24 10.49 20.72
CA HIS A 387 -19.04 9.94 21.38
C HIS A 387 -17.79 10.47 20.71
N VAL A 388 -16.97 11.17 21.47
CA VAL A 388 -15.70 11.73 21.00
C VAL A 388 -14.55 11.13 21.81
N ARG A 389 -13.47 10.81 21.12
CA ARG A 389 -12.24 10.31 21.70
C ARG A 389 -11.61 11.38 22.61
N CYS A 390 -11.20 11.02 23.80
CA CYS A 390 -10.50 11.91 24.75
C CYS A 390 -9.05 11.45 24.94
N ASN A 391 -8.18 12.37 25.40
CA ASN A 391 -6.76 12.09 25.57
C ASN A 391 -6.45 11.34 26.89
N GLU A 392 -7.34 10.42 27.29
CA GLU A 392 -7.16 9.53 28.42
C GLU A 392 -7.06 8.08 27.97
N LEU A 393 -6.14 7.34 28.57
CA LEU A 393 -5.84 5.96 28.21
C LEU A 393 -6.61 4.97 29.08
N TYR A 394 -7.18 3.93 28.48
CA TYR A 394 -7.91 2.88 29.20
C TYR A 394 -7.09 2.22 30.31
N TRP A 395 -5.80 1.98 30.06
CA TRP A 395 -4.94 1.31 31.06
C TRP A 395 -4.61 2.16 32.29
N ASN A 396 -4.71 3.49 32.21
CA ASN A 396 -4.57 4.35 33.37
C ASN A 396 -5.69 4.09 34.39
N HIS A 397 -6.81 3.55 33.94
CA HIS A 397 -7.96 3.14 34.75
C HIS A 397 -8.05 1.62 34.94
N GLY A 398 -6.97 0.87 34.68
CA GLY A 398 -6.93 -0.58 34.81
C GLY A 398 -7.84 -1.34 33.83
N ARG A 399 -8.21 -0.71 32.72
CA ARG A 399 -9.09 -1.28 31.70
C ARG A 399 -8.30 -1.65 30.43
N PHE A 400 -8.78 -2.66 29.70
CA PHE A 400 -8.24 -2.98 28.40
C PHE A 400 -8.64 -1.93 27.34
N PRO A 401 -7.81 -1.74 26.29
CA PRO A 401 -8.15 -0.90 25.15
C PRO A 401 -9.52 -1.26 24.55
N HIS A 402 -10.22 -0.26 24.05
CA HIS A 402 -11.53 -0.44 23.45
C HIS A 402 -11.44 -1.23 22.14
N PHE A 403 -12.24 -2.28 22.00
CA PHE A 403 -12.30 -3.07 20.79
C PHE A 403 -13.12 -2.33 19.72
N LEU A 404 -12.45 -1.94 18.63
CA LEU A 404 -13.09 -1.19 17.55
C LEU A 404 -13.82 -2.09 16.55
N GLY A 405 -13.32 -3.30 16.36
CA GLY A 405 -13.91 -4.22 15.41
C GLY A 405 -12.94 -5.30 14.96
N THR A 406 -13.50 -6.28 14.25
CA THR A 406 -12.76 -7.38 13.66
C THR A 406 -13.08 -7.52 12.19
N SER A 407 -12.12 -8.00 11.41
CA SER A 407 -12.37 -8.54 10.09
C SER A 407 -11.92 -9.98 10.03
N THR A 408 -12.70 -10.79 9.33
CA THR A 408 -12.44 -12.23 9.17
C THR A 408 -12.45 -12.55 7.69
N SER A 409 -11.42 -13.21 7.20
CA SER A 409 -11.37 -13.74 5.85
C SER A 409 -11.00 -15.21 5.84
N PHE A 410 -11.61 -15.94 4.93
CA PHE A 410 -11.36 -17.36 4.71
C PHE A 410 -10.83 -17.52 3.30
N SER A 411 -9.76 -18.29 3.14
CA SER A 411 -9.30 -18.72 1.83
C SER A 411 -9.21 -20.25 1.79
N TYR A 412 -9.72 -20.80 0.72
CA TYR A 412 -9.64 -22.23 0.44
C TYR A 412 -9.09 -22.43 -0.96
N THR A 413 -8.00 -23.17 -1.08
CA THR A 413 -7.40 -23.47 -2.38
C THR A 413 -7.86 -24.85 -2.84
N PHE A 414 -8.72 -24.86 -3.87
CA PHE A 414 -9.12 -26.09 -4.55
C PHE A 414 -7.97 -26.54 -5.46
N ASN A 415 -7.39 -27.68 -5.12
CA ASN A 415 -6.42 -28.33 -5.99
C ASN A 415 -7.08 -29.56 -6.63
N ASN A 416 -6.70 -29.91 -7.85
CA ASN A 416 -7.28 -31.03 -8.59
C ASN A 416 -7.23 -32.36 -7.79
N ASP A 417 -6.21 -32.50 -6.93
CA ASP A 417 -6.06 -33.66 -6.05
C ASP A 417 -7.07 -33.70 -4.88
N VAL A 418 -7.51 -32.54 -4.42
CA VAL A 418 -8.57 -32.44 -3.39
C VAL A 418 -9.92 -32.82 -3.98
N VAL A 419 -10.19 -32.37 -5.19
CA VAL A 419 -11.41 -32.73 -5.95
C VAL A 419 -11.43 -34.23 -6.23
N LYS A 420 -10.33 -34.81 -6.70
CA LYS A 420 -10.19 -36.25 -6.90
C LYS A 420 -10.36 -37.06 -5.62
N LYS A 421 -9.88 -36.60 -4.49
CA LYS A 421 -10.08 -37.26 -3.18
C LYS A 421 -11.53 -37.18 -2.70
N TRP A 422 -12.27 -36.15 -3.02
CA TRP A 422 -13.68 -36.04 -2.69
C TRP A 422 -14.55 -36.98 -3.54
N PHE A 423 -14.28 -37.05 -4.84
CA PHE A 423 -15.03 -37.92 -5.76
C PHE A 423 -14.60 -39.40 -5.70
N ASN A 424 -13.40 -39.71 -5.22
CA ASN A 424 -12.93 -41.11 -5.09
C ASN A 424 -13.21 -41.74 -3.72
N ARG A 425 -13.98 -41.08 -2.85
CA ARG A 425 -14.32 -41.63 -1.52
C ARG A 425 -15.31 -42.79 -1.54
N ASP A 426 -15.96 -43.05 -2.69
CA ASP A 426 -17.00 -44.06 -2.86
C ASP A 426 -16.60 -45.30 -3.69
N LYS A 427 -15.32 -45.44 -4.05
CA LYS A 427 -14.85 -46.69 -4.68
C LYS A 427 -13.84 -47.38 -3.77
N GLY A 428 -14.35 -48.34 -3.02
CA GLY A 428 -13.59 -49.20 -2.15
C GLY A 428 -12.41 -49.88 -2.83
N ALA A 429 -11.33 -49.93 -2.10
CA ALA A 429 -10.19 -50.82 -2.11
C ALA A 429 -9.91 -51.67 -3.35
N LYS A 430 -8.80 -51.35 -4.05
CA LYS A 430 -7.75 -52.31 -4.43
C LYS A 430 -6.56 -51.58 -5.06
N ASN A 431 -5.42 -51.77 -4.44
CA ASN A 431 -4.04 -51.65 -4.87
C ASN A 431 -3.74 -51.05 -6.26
N LYS A 432 -3.01 -49.91 -6.27
CA LYS A 432 -1.79 -49.73 -7.05
C LYS A 432 -1.12 -48.41 -6.65
N ASP A 433 0.18 -48.49 -6.38
CA ASP A 433 1.04 -47.32 -6.12
C ASP A 433 1.07 -46.39 -7.35
N PRO A 434 1.07 -45.07 -7.14
CA PRO A 434 1.54 -44.13 -8.15
C PRO A 434 2.90 -43.58 -7.75
N GLU A 435 3.79 -43.65 -8.70
CA GLU A 435 5.10 -43.01 -8.73
C GLU A 435 4.98 -41.50 -8.44
N GLN A 436 5.90 -41.05 -7.61
CA GLN A 436 6.05 -39.65 -7.20
C GLN A 436 6.86 -38.90 -8.26
N GLU A 437 6.31 -37.82 -8.77
CA GLU A 437 7.12 -36.72 -9.29
C GLU A 437 7.34 -35.72 -8.13
N GLU A 438 8.58 -35.68 -7.64
CA GLU A 438 9.06 -34.74 -6.62
C GLU A 438 9.40 -33.40 -7.26
N GLU A 439 8.71 -32.36 -6.82
CA GLU A 439 9.16 -30.98 -7.04
C GLU A 439 10.12 -30.62 -5.90
N VAL A 440 11.42 -30.63 -6.22
CA VAL A 440 12.51 -30.30 -5.31
C VAL A 440 12.52 -28.79 -5.07
N VAL A 441 12.07 -28.37 -3.91
CA VAL A 441 12.32 -27.01 -3.39
C VAL A 441 13.69 -27.02 -2.70
N ALA A 442 14.66 -26.38 -3.30
CA ALA A 442 16.01 -26.24 -2.75
C ALA A 442 16.01 -25.41 -1.46
N GLU A 443 16.52 -26.00 -0.39
CA GLU A 443 16.85 -25.29 0.83
C GLU A 443 18.07 -24.38 0.63
N PRO A 444 18.12 -23.19 1.23
CA PRO A 444 19.34 -22.38 1.23
C PRO A 444 20.33 -22.96 2.24
N THR A 445 21.46 -23.44 1.76
CA THR A 445 22.64 -23.80 2.55
C THR A 445 23.17 -22.56 3.28
N ILE A 446 23.27 -22.68 4.58
CA ILE A 446 23.96 -21.74 5.47
C ILE A 446 25.39 -22.29 5.67
N ASP A 447 26.34 -21.61 5.06
CA ASP A 447 27.74 -21.61 5.47
C ASP A 447 28.08 -20.30 6.19
#